data_e989af244a7c4c82b4b67439345ff5ee
#
_entry.id   e989af244a7c4c82b4b67439345ff5ee
#
_cell.length_a   1.000
_cell.length_b   1.000
_cell.length_c   1.000
_cell.angle_alpha   90.00
_cell.angle_beta   90.00
_cell.angle_gamma   90.00
#
_symmetry.space_group_name_H-M   'P 1'
#
loop_
_entity.id
_entity.type
_entity.pdbx_description
1 polymer ?
#
loop_
_entity_poly.entity_id
_entity_poly.type
_entity_poly.pdbx_seq_one_letter_code
_entity_poly.pdbx_strand_id
1 'polypeptide(L)'
;MRIIAGEFRGRKLLPPEGEVTRPVTDRVKQSLFDILTPHLADALVYDCFAGTGSMGLECLSRGAKHATFFEADRSAVARLRKNIESLGLKDRTTIVSGDLFKWFANSAANGKSSSLIFLDPPYRFLREQPGQLQSLAIQFQHHLNNDGIVIFRHDAADALPLTPLQVADVRTYGSMTLEFLRPPATNNPQPTTDN
;
A
#
# COMPACT_ATOMS: atom_id res chain seq x y z
N MET A 1 11.79 5.72 13.21
CA MET A 1 11.30 4.77 12.20
C MET A 1 12.49 4.10 11.54
N ARG A 2 12.39 2.82 11.20
CA ARG A 2 13.49 2.03 10.58
C ARG A 2 12.96 0.90 9.70
N ILE A 3 13.82 0.36 8.86
CA ILE A 3 13.61 -0.91 8.15
C ILE A 3 13.79 -2.07 9.13
N ILE A 4 12.85 -3.02 9.14
CA ILE A 4 12.79 -4.09 10.13
C ILE A 4 13.54 -5.33 9.67
N ALA A 5 13.46 -5.67 8.38
CA ALA A 5 14.10 -6.86 7.84
C ALA A 5 14.58 -6.66 6.38
N GLY A 6 15.22 -7.70 5.83
CA GLY A 6 15.74 -7.72 4.46
C GLY A 6 17.09 -7.03 4.30
N GLU A 7 17.39 -6.64 3.08
CA GLU A 7 18.67 -6.07 2.63
C GLU A 7 19.12 -4.84 3.46
N PHE A 8 18.16 -3.98 3.83
CA PHE A 8 18.43 -2.73 4.55
C PHE A 8 18.06 -2.79 6.03
N ARG A 9 17.97 -3.97 6.63
CA ARG A 9 17.61 -4.15 8.04
C ARG A 9 18.38 -3.20 8.96
N GLY A 10 17.64 -2.53 9.86
CA GLY A 10 18.20 -1.61 10.86
C GLY A 10 18.48 -0.20 10.35
N ARG A 11 18.42 0.06 9.04
CA ARG A 11 18.60 1.41 8.48
C ARG A 11 17.49 2.33 8.98
N LYS A 12 17.90 3.47 9.52
CA LYS A 12 16.98 4.51 10.00
C LYS A 12 16.42 5.30 8.83
N LEU A 13 15.12 5.58 8.88
CA LEU A 13 14.43 6.46 7.94
C LEU A 13 14.10 7.79 8.62
N LEU A 14 14.15 8.87 7.86
CA LEU A 14 13.69 10.17 8.32
C LEU A 14 12.19 10.05 8.66
N PRO A 15 11.78 10.45 9.88
CA PRO A 15 10.38 10.39 10.28
C PRO A 15 9.56 11.51 9.62
N PRO A 16 8.22 11.45 9.62
CA PRO A 16 7.39 12.57 9.24
C PRO A 16 7.62 13.77 10.17
N GLU A 17 7.30 14.99 9.71
CA GLU A 17 7.26 16.18 10.55
C GLU A 17 5.92 16.29 11.23
N GLY A 18 5.93 16.70 12.51
CA GLY A 18 4.72 16.89 13.31
C GLY A 18 4.06 15.60 13.81
N GLU A 19 2.97 15.77 14.53
CA GLU A 19 2.15 14.65 15.08
C GLU A 19 1.06 14.22 14.09
N VAL A 20 1.41 13.84 12.86
CA VAL A 20 0.38 13.66 11.83
C VAL A 20 -0.31 12.30 11.87
N THR A 21 0.34 11.26 12.36
CA THR A 21 -0.29 9.93 12.58
C THR A 21 0.55 9.12 13.56
N ARG A 22 -0.07 8.24 14.35
CA ARG A 22 0.68 7.24 15.14
C ARG A 22 1.45 6.35 14.18
N PRO A 23 2.81 6.38 14.21
CA PRO A 23 3.59 5.47 13.37
C PRO A 23 3.24 4.02 13.71
N VAL A 24 3.19 3.17 12.70
CA VAL A 24 3.10 1.73 12.91
C VAL A 24 4.31 1.30 13.73
N THR A 25 4.07 0.66 14.87
CA THR A 25 5.17 0.19 15.72
C THR A 25 5.97 -0.90 15.02
N ASP A 26 7.24 -1.06 15.37
CA ASP A 26 8.09 -2.11 14.81
C ASP A 26 7.45 -3.51 14.93
N ARG A 27 6.76 -3.78 16.05
CA ARG A 27 6.07 -5.07 16.28
C ARG A 27 4.91 -5.29 15.31
N VAL A 28 4.08 -4.28 15.10
CA VAL A 28 2.94 -4.37 14.14
C VAL A 28 3.46 -4.47 12.73
N LYS A 29 4.48 -3.67 12.38
CA LYS A 29 5.13 -3.73 11.08
C LYS A 29 5.72 -5.13 10.82
N GLN A 30 6.40 -5.73 11.80
CA GLN A 30 6.91 -7.09 11.69
C GLN A 30 5.78 -8.08 11.42
N SER A 31 4.71 -8.06 12.23
CA SER A 31 3.56 -8.96 12.07
C SER A 31 2.89 -8.82 10.70
N LEU A 32 2.69 -7.58 10.21
CA LEU A 32 2.17 -7.32 8.88
C LEU A 32 3.04 -7.96 7.79
N PHE A 33 4.35 -7.72 7.86
CA PHE A 33 5.28 -8.20 6.85
C PHE A 33 5.54 -9.71 6.93
N ASP A 34 5.32 -10.35 8.08
CA ASP A 34 5.35 -11.81 8.20
C ASP A 34 4.21 -12.44 7.39
N ILE A 35 3.00 -11.83 7.44
CA ILE A 35 1.85 -12.23 6.61
C ILE A 35 2.15 -12.01 5.12
N LEU A 36 2.78 -10.89 4.77
CA LEU A 36 3.05 -10.52 3.38
C LEU A 36 4.25 -11.25 2.76
N THR A 37 5.07 -11.96 3.55
CA THR A 37 6.31 -12.60 3.08
C THR A 37 6.14 -13.42 1.79
N PRO A 38 5.08 -14.24 1.61
CA PRO A 38 4.89 -15.01 0.38
C PRO A 38 4.61 -14.16 -0.88
N HIS A 39 4.27 -12.88 -0.70
CA HIS A 39 3.85 -11.97 -1.76
C HIS A 39 4.90 -10.89 -2.08
N LEU A 40 6.08 -10.95 -1.46
CA LEU A 40 7.08 -9.86 -1.57
C LEU A 40 8.09 -10.06 -2.71
N ALA A 41 8.48 -11.31 -2.99
CA ALA A 41 9.47 -11.58 -4.03
C ALA A 41 8.98 -11.04 -5.39
N ASP A 42 9.79 -10.20 -6.04
CA ASP A 42 9.51 -9.56 -7.32
C ASP A 42 8.21 -8.73 -7.39
N ALA A 43 7.61 -8.42 -6.24
CA ALA A 43 6.37 -7.68 -6.16
C ALA A 43 6.49 -6.26 -6.76
N LEU A 44 5.44 -5.83 -7.45
CA LEU A 44 5.19 -4.45 -7.81
C LEU A 44 4.27 -3.84 -6.75
N VAL A 45 4.76 -2.82 -6.06
CA VAL A 45 4.11 -2.25 -4.86
C VAL A 45 3.63 -0.84 -5.13
N TYR A 46 2.40 -0.54 -4.73
CA TYR A 46 1.88 0.82 -4.62
C TYR A 46 1.74 1.18 -3.14
N ASP A 47 2.36 2.28 -2.74
CA ASP A 47 2.29 2.83 -1.38
C ASP A 47 1.49 4.13 -1.45
N CYS A 48 0.17 4.01 -1.19
CA CYS A 48 -0.78 5.11 -1.27
C CYS A 48 -0.84 5.86 0.07
N PHE A 49 -0.71 7.18 0.02
CA PHE A 49 -0.47 8.05 1.18
C PHE A 49 0.85 7.71 1.86
N ALA A 50 1.91 7.61 1.04
CA ALA A 50 3.17 7.00 1.42
C ALA A 50 3.92 7.69 2.56
N GLY A 51 3.66 8.98 2.80
CA GLY A 51 4.38 9.75 3.79
C GLY A 51 5.89 9.72 3.52
N THR A 52 6.65 9.16 4.43
CA THR A 52 8.10 9.01 4.30
C THR A 52 8.53 7.68 3.67
N GLY A 53 7.59 6.87 3.17
CA GLY A 53 7.82 5.65 2.40
C GLY A 53 8.07 4.40 3.23
N SER A 54 7.65 4.36 4.48
CA SER A 54 7.99 3.28 5.40
C SER A 54 7.55 1.89 4.94
N MET A 55 6.39 1.77 4.27
CA MET A 55 5.86 0.48 3.83
C MET A 55 6.49 0.02 2.53
N GLY A 56 6.52 0.87 1.51
CA GLY A 56 7.14 0.54 0.23
C GLY A 56 8.64 0.28 0.33
N LEU A 57 9.38 1.04 1.16
CA LEU A 57 10.81 0.81 1.39
C LEU A 57 11.08 -0.49 2.14
N GLU A 58 10.19 -0.90 3.07
CA GLU A 58 10.27 -2.22 3.70
C GLU A 58 10.05 -3.35 2.69
N CYS A 59 9.07 -3.19 1.76
CA CYS A 59 8.86 -4.15 0.67
C CYS A 59 10.10 -4.31 -0.20
N LEU A 60 10.71 -3.20 -0.61
CA LEU A 60 11.95 -3.21 -1.40
C LEU A 60 13.09 -3.89 -0.66
N SER A 61 13.22 -3.65 0.65
CA SER A 61 14.21 -4.32 1.50
C SER A 61 14.02 -5.83 1.57
N ARG A 62 12.78 -6.30 1.43
CA ARG A 62 12.42 -7.72 1.50
C ARG A 62 12.28 -8.39 0.13
N GLY A 63 12.73 -7.74 -0.95
CA GLY A 63 12.83 -8.35 -2.27
C GLY A 63 11.75 -7.95 -3.27
N ALA A 64 10.90 -6.96 -2.97
CA ALA A 64 10.00 -6.40 -3.98
C ALA A 64 10.81 -5.80 -5.13
N LYS A 65 10.32 -5.92 -6.35
CA LYS A 65 10.99 -5.45 -7.55
C LYS A 65 10.97 -3.93 -7.67
N HIS A 66 9.81 -3.34 -7.45
CA HIS A 66 9.60 -1.90 -7.61
C HIS A 66 8.52 -1.37 -6.67
N ALA A 67 8.67 -0.14 -6.20
CA ALA A 67 7.66 0.56 -5.41
C ALA A 67 7.32 1.91 -6.03
N THR A 68 6.02 2.16 -6.23
CA THR A 68 5.48 3.46 -6.60
C THR A 68 4.83 4.10 -5.38
N PHE A 69 5.31 5.28 -5.02
CA PHE A 69 4.87 6.03 -3.87
C PHE A 69 3.97 7.18 -4.29
N PHE A 70 2.77 7.28 -3.70
CA PHE A 70 1.83 8.36 -3.95
C PHE A 70 1.76 9.25 -2.70
N GLU A 71 2.18 10.51 -2.83
CA GLU A 71 2.20 11.45 -1.71
C GLU A 71 1.95 12.87 -2.21
N ALA A 72 1.03 13.57 -1.53
CA ALA A 72 0.65 14.94 -1.88
C ALA A 72 1.45 15.99 -1.09
N ASP A 73 1.86 15.68 0.13
CA ASP A 73 2.59 16.61 0.97
C ASP A 73 4.04 16.79 0.51
N ARG A 74 4.41 18.03 0.19
CA ARG A 74 5.75 18.35 -0.34
C ARG A 74 6.87 18.05 0.65
N SER A 75 6.64 18.23 1.94
CA SER A 75 7.63 17.96 3.00
C SER A 75 7.86 16.47 3.14
N ALA A 76 6.77 15.66 3.13
CA ALA A 76 6.84 14.21 3.13
C ALA A 76 7.57 13.68 1.89
N VAL A 77 7.25 14.19 0.68
CA VAL A 77 7.95 13.84 -0.57
C VAL A 77 9.46 14.15 -0.48
N ALA A 78 9.84 15.29 0.09
CA ALA A 78 11.25 15.65 0.23
C ALA A 78 11.99 14.66 1.15
N ARG A 79 11.35 14.19 2.23
CA ARG A 79 11.89 13.18 3.15
C ARG A 79 11.93 11.81 2.52
N LEU A 80 10.89 11.42 1.79
CA LEU A 80 10.83 10.17 1.02
C LEU A 80 12.01 10.10 0.03
N ARG A 81 12.29 11.18 -0.72
CA ARG A 81 13.43 11.25 -1.64
C ARG A 81 14.76 11.01 -0.92
N LYS A 82 14.96 11.64 0.24
CA LYS A 82 16.17 11.43 1.05
C LYS A 82 16.29 10.01 1.58
N ASN A 83 15.16 9.39 1.97
CA ASN A 83 15.14 8.00 2.42
C ASN A 83 15.51 7.05 1.26
N ILE A 84 14.93 7.24 0.08
CA ILE A 84 15.24 6.46 -1.14
C ILE A 84 16.73 6.62 -1.50
N GLU A 85 17.24 7.84 -1.49
CA GLU A 85 18.64 8.14 -1.82
C GLU A 85 19.61 7.51 -0.81
N SER A 86 19.31 7.59 0.48
CA SER A 86 20.13 6.99 1.54
C SER A 86 20.23 5.47 1.45
N LEU A 87 19.25 4.82 0.83
CA LEU A 87 19.19 3.38 0.60
C LEU A 87 19.71 2.97 -0.79
N GLY A 88 20.01 3.93 -1.69
CA GLY A 88 20.43 3.64 -3.05
C GLY A 88 19.33 3.05 -3.94
N LEU A 89 18.06 3.37 -3.69
CA LEU A 89 16.91 2.71 -4.31
C LEU A 89 16.26 3.52 -5.46
N LYS A 90 16.94 4.52 -6.02
CA LYS A 90 16.37 5.40 -7.07
C LYS A 90 15.83 4.61 -8.27
N ASP A 91 16.53 3.58 -8.73
CA ASP A 91 16.18 2.81 -9.92
C ASP A 91 15.02 1.81 -9.66
N ARG A 92 14.71 1.55 -8.39
CA ARG A 92 13.61 0.65 -7.96
C ARG A 92 12.41 1.41 -7.44
N THR A 93 12.33 2.72 -7.65
CA THR A 93 11.28 3.56 -7.08
C THR A 93 10.72 4.56 -8.08
N THR A 94 9.42 4.84 -7.98
CA THR A 94 8.75 5.96 -8.64
C THR A 94 8.02 6.77 -7.59
N ILE A 95 8.13 8.11 -7.65
CA ILE A 95 7.37 9.01 -6.78
C ILE A 95 6.36 9.78 -7.62
N VAL A 96 5.09 9.56 -7.35
CA VAL A 96 3.97 10.34 -7.88
C VAL A 96 3.59 11.39 -6.84
N SER A 97 4.10 12.60 -7.05
CA SER A 97 3.82 13.73 -6.15
C SER A 97 2.53 14.42 -6.57
N GLY A 98 1.53 14.43 -5.68
CA GLY A 98 0.23 15.09 -5.91
C GLY A 98 -0.95 14.26 -5.48
N ASP A 99 -2.11 14.61 -6.05
CA ASP A 99 -3.40 14.00 -5.73
C ASP A 99 -3.51 12.59 -6.35
N LEU A 100 -3.47 11.57 -5.51
CA LEU A 100 -3.57 10.18 -5.96
C LEU A 100 -4.94 9.85 -6.58
N PHE A 101 -6.02 10.48 -6.11
CA PHE A 101 -7.36 10.23 -6.66
C PHE A 101 -7.44 10.66 -8.12
N LYS A 102 -6.85 11.82 -8.45
CA LYS A 102 -6.73 12.29 -9.83
C LYS A 102 -5.84 11.39 -10.68
N TRP A 103 -4.76 10.89 -10.10
CA TRP A 103 -3.87 10.00 -10.81
C TRP A 103 -4.58 8.70 -11.20
N PHE A 104 -5.26 8.04 -10.25
CA PHE A 104 -5.99 6.80 -10.52
C PHE A 104 -7.17 7.02 -11.48
N ALA A 105 -7.88 8.15 -11.37
CA ALA A 105 -8.98 8.48 -12.27
C ALA A 105 -8.52 8.68 -13.75
N ASN A 106 -7.28 9.14 -13.95
CA ASN A 106 -6.73 9.42 -15.29
C ASN A 106 -5.78 8.32 -15.79
N SER A 107 -5.39 7.40 -14.92
CA SER A 107 -4.51 6.29 -15.27
C SER A 107 -5.32 5.21 -15.97
N ALA A 108 -5.22 5.13 -17.29
CA ALA A 108 -5.71 3.95 -17.98
C ALA A 108 -4.95 2.73 -17.43
N ALA A 109 -5.68 1.71 -17.00
CA ALA A 109 -5.12 0.43 -16.58
C ALA A 109 -4.45 -0.26 -17.78
N ASN A 110 -3.25 0.14 -18.13
CA ASN A 110 -2.50 -0.42 -19.26
C ASN A 110 -1.86 -1.76 -18.89
N GLY A 111 -2.66 -2.68 -18.30
CA GLY A 111 -2.30 -4.09 -18.14
C GLY A 111 -1.16 -4.39 -17.17
N LYS A 112 -0.73 -3.46 -16.34
CA LYS A 112 0.30 -3.70 -15.32
C LYS A 112 -0.34 -3.69 -13.96
N SER A 113 -0.34 -4.84 -13.37
CA SER A 113 -0.97 -5.09 -12.12
C SER A 113 0.05 -5.01 -11.00
N SER A 114 -0.19 -4.16 -10.01
CA SER A 114 0.54 -4.25 -8.75
C SER A 114 0.23 -5.57 -8.04
N SER A 115 1.22 -6.08 -7.31
CA SER A 115 1.03 -7.26 -6.46
C SER A 115 0.48 -6.85 -5.09
N LEU A 116 0.90 -5.68 -4.61
CA LEU A 116 0.52 -5.14 -3.31
C LEU A 116 0.17 -3.66 -3.42
N ILE A 117 -0.92 -3.25 -2.78
CA ILE A 117 -1.30 -1.85 -2.61
C ILE A 117 -1.47 -1.59 -1.11
N PHE A 118 -0.67 -0.70 -0.55
CA PHE A 118 -0.92 -0.15 0.77
C PHE A 118 -1.84 1.05 0.64
N LEU A 119 -2.94 1.04 1.38
CA LEU A 119 -3.90 2.13 1.48
C LEU A 119 -3.97 2.58 2.94
N ASP A 120 -3.25 3.65 3.24
CA ASP A 120 -3.08 4.19 4.59
C ASP A 120 -3.49 5.67 4.65
N PRO A 121 -4.77 5.98 4.38
CA PRO A 121 -5.23 7.36 4.34
C PRO A 121 -5.21 7.99 5.74
N PRO A 122 -5.10 9.32 5.83
CA PRO A 122 -5.40 10.04 7.07
C PRO A 122 -6.79 9.62 7.60
N TYR A 123 -6.92 9.26 8.87
CA TYR A 123 -8.17 8.71 9.43
C TYR A 123 -9.40 9.58 9.19
N ARG A 124 -9.22 10.91 9.15
CA ARG A 124 -10.30 11.82 8.79
C ARG A 124 -10.92 11.55 7.41
N PHE A 125 -10.17 10.99 6.46
CA PHE A 125 -10.68 10.74 5.08
C PHE A 125 -11.80 9.70 5.06
N LEU A 126 -11.81 8.76 6.01
CA LEU A 126 -12.89 7.78 6.11
C LEU A 126 -14.24 8.45 6.41
N ARG A 127 -14.20 9.60 7.10
CA ARG A 127 -15.40 10.39 7.46
C ARG A 127 -15.66 11.52 6.46
N GLU A 128 -14.61 12.21 6.02
CA GLU A 128 -14.72 13.40 5.18
C GLU A 128 -14.81 13.07 3.68
N GLN A 129 -14.19 11.95 3.25
CA GLN A 129 -14.04 11.60 1.83
C GLN A 129 -14.34 10.11 1.53
N PRO A 130 -15.36 9.48 2.16
CA PRO A 130 -15.60 8.05 1.97
C PRO A 130 -15.86 7.68 0.51
N GLY A 131 -16.56 8.53 -0.25
CA GLY A 131 -16.85 8.31 -1.67
C GLY A 131 -15.58 8.31 -2.55
N GLN A 132 -14.56 9.10 -2.21
CA GLN A 132 -13.30 9.08 -2.94
C GLN A 132 -12.51 7.79 -2.66
N LEU A 133 -12.48 7.33 -1.40
CA LEU A 133 -11.86 6.04 -1.05
C LEU A 133 -12.59 4.87 -1.72
N GLN A 134 -13.92 4.92 -1.79
CA GLN A 134 -14.72 3.93 -2.50
C GLN A 134 -14.42 3.92 -4.01
N SER A 135 -14.32 5.10 -4.63
CA SER A 135 -13.95 5.22 -6.05
C SER A 135 -12.54 4.68 -6.30
N LEU A 136 -11.62 4.90 -5.36
CA LEU A 136 -10.26 4.38 -5.43
C LEU A 136 -10.22 2.85 -5.37
N ALA A 137 -11.05 2.23 -4.52
CA ALA A 137 -11.19 0.77 -4.43
C ALA A 137 -11.65 0.16 -5.76
N ILE A 138 -12.56 0.83 -6.47
CA ILE A 138 -12.98 0.44 -7.81
C ILE A 138 -11.79 0.50 -8.79
N GLN A 139 -10.98 1.55 -8.74
CA GLN A 139 -9.82 1.69 -9.61
C GLN A 139 -8.74 0.63 -9.31
N PHE A 140 -8.54 0.28 -8.04
CA PHE A 140 -7.55 -0.74 -7.65
C PHE A 140 -7.76 -2.08 -8.33
N GLN A 141 -9.00 -2.49 -8.64
CA GLN A 141 -9.25 -3.73 -9.38
C GLN A 141 -8.56 -3.75 -10.76
N HIS A 142 -8.43 -2.59 -11.39
CA HIS A 142 -7.81 -2.46 -12.71
C HIS A 142 -6.27 -2.39 -12.63
N HIS A 143 -5.74 -2.16 -11.43
CA HIS A 143 -4.31 -2.06 -11.16
C HIS A 143 -3.72 -3.26 -10.43
N LEU A 144 -4.55 -4.12 -9.85
CA LEU A 144 -4.12 -5.34 -9.15
C LEU A 144 -4.03 -6.52 -10.12
N ASN A 145 -3.03 -7.38 -9.91
CA ASN A 145 -3.05 -8.70 -10.51
C ASN A 145 -4.12 -9.59 -9.81
N ASN A 146 -4.41 -10.75 -10.38
CA ASN A 146 -5.47 -11.64 -9.88
C ASN A 146 -5.24 -12.08 -8.42
N ASP A 147 -3.97 -12.22 -8.01
CA ASP A 147 -3.57 -12.60 -6.66
C ASP A 147 -3.15 -11.40 -5.80
N GLY A 148 -3.39 -10.19 -6.31
CA GLY A 148 -3.00 -8.96 -5.65
C GLY A 148 -3.76 -8.71 -4.36
N ILE A 149 -3.12 -7.97 -3.45
CA ILE A 149 -3.66 -7.66 -2.13
C ILE A 149 -3.63 -6.16 -1.91
N VAL A 150 -4.74 -5.61 -1.45
CA VAL A 150 -4.78 -4.27 -0.85
C VAL A 150 -4.70 -4.42 0.67
N ILE A 151 -3.78 -3.71 1.28
CA ILE A 151 -3.66 -3.60 2.73
C ILE A 151 -4.25 -2.27 3.14
N PHE A 152 -5.45 -2.28 3.70
CA PHE A 152 -6.16 -1.09 4.15
C PHE A 152 -5.97 -0.91 5.65
N ARG A 153 -5.39 0.23 6.04
CA ARG A 153 -5.20 0.59 7.44
C ARG A 153 -6.19 1.68 7.84
N HIS A 154 -6.89 1.47 8.95
CA HIS A 154 -7.83 2.44 9.50
C HIS A 154 -7.95 2.33 11.03
N ASP A 155 -8.65 3.26 11.67
CA ASP A 155 -9.02 3.14 13.07
C ASP A 155 -10.13 2.08 13.21
N ALA A 156 -10.06 1.24 14.24
CA ALA A 156 -11.05 0.19 14.48
C ALA A 156 -12.48 0.73 14.67
N ALA A 157 -12.61 2.00 15.05
CA ALA A 157 -13.92 2.67 15.19
C ALA A 157 -14.48 3.17 13.84
N ASP A 158 -13.67 3.24 12.78
CA ASP A 158 -14.03 3.81 11.49
C ASP A 158 -14.00 2.72 10.41
N ALA A 159 -15.02 1.89 10.32
CA ALA A 159 -15.14 0.90 9.26
C ALA A 159 -15.67 1.54 7.96
N LEU A 160 -15.02 1.25 6.84
CA LEU A 160 -15.45 1.67 5.50
C LEU A 160 -15.31 0.48 4.54
N PRO A 161 -16.41 -0.19 4.15
CA PRO A 161 -16.36 -1.25 3.15
C PRO A 161 -15.84 -0.71 1.81
N LEU A 162 -14.75 -1.26 1.31
CA LEU A 162 -14.13 -0.86 0.03
C LEU A 162 -14.60 -1.75 -1.13
N THR A 163 -15.92 -1.76 -1.35
CA THR A 163 -16.53 -2.53 -2.47
C THR A 163 -15.98 -2.05 -3.82
N PRO A 164 -15.68 -2.96 -4.77
CA PRO A 164 -15.99 -4.38 -4.79
C PRO A 164 -14.88 -5.29 -4.23
N LEU A 165 -13.84 -4.73 -3.62
CA LEU A 165 -12.82 -5.54 -2.96
C LEU A 165 -13.44 -6.36 -1.83
N GLN A 166 -12.97 -7.59 -1.65
CA GLN A 166 -13.46 -8.52 -0.65
C GLN A 166 -12.45 -8.69 0.47
N VAL A 167 -12.91 -8.65 1.72
CA VAL A 167 -12.08 -8.88 2.89
C VAL A 167 -11.66 -10.35 2.94
N ALA A 168 -10.35 -10.60 2.86
CA ALA A 168 -9.77 -11.94 2.97
C ALA A 168 -9.26 -12.22 4.40
N ASP A 169 -8.75 -11.22 5.09
CA ASP A 169 -8.28 -11.33 6.48
C ASP A 169 -8.34 -9.96 7.18
N VAL A 170 -8.44 -9.98 8.51
CA VAL A 170 -8.48 -8.77 9.35
C VAL A 170 -7.59 -8.96 10.56
N ARG A 171 -6.78 -7.97 10.88
CA ARG A 171 -5.93 -7.93 12.07
C ARG A 171 -6.12 -6.63 12.83
N THR A 172 -6.40 -6.71 14.11
CA THR A 172 -6.58 -5.53 14.97
C THR A 172 -5.47 -5.44 16.01
N TYR A 173 -4.89 -4.26 16.14
CA TYR A 173 -3.79 -3.95 17.06
C TYR A 173 -4.15 -2.68 17.85
N GLY A 174 -4.79 -2.86 19.01
CA GLY A 174 -5.34 -1.75 19.79
C GLY A 174 -6.48 -1.05 19.01
N SER A 175 -6.32 0.23 18.72
CA SER A 175 -7.30 1.00 17.92
C SER A 175 -7.05 0.94 16.41
N MET A 176 -6.04 0.22 15.95
CA MET A 176 -5.71 0.13 14.53
C MET A 176 -6.19 -1.21 13.96
N THR A 177 -6.83 -1.17 12.80
CA THR A 177 -7.21 -2.33 12.02
C THR A 177 -6.45 -2.34 10.70
N LEU A 178 -6.01 -3.54 10.30
CA LEU A 178 -5.46 -3.86 9.00
C LEU A 178 -6.41 -4.85 8.32
N GLU A 179 -7.00 -4.45 7.21
CA GLU A 179 -7.78 -5.33 6.36
C GLU A 179 -6.93 -5.74 5.14
N PHE A 180 -6.93 -7.03 4.84
CA PHE A 180 -6.33 -7.59 3.64
C PHE A 180 -7.44 -7.86 2.64
N LEU A 181 -7.48 -7.05 1.58
CA LEU A 181 -8.56 -7.07 0.61
C LEU A 181 -8.06 -7.67 -0.71
N ARG A 182 -8.92 -8.41 -1.40
CA ARG A 182 -8.63 -8.99 -2.71
C ARG A 182 -9.67 -8.54 -3.74
N PRO A 183 -9.32 -8.49 -5.02
CA PRO A 183 -10.32 -8.33 -6.07
C PRO A 183 -11.34 -9.48 -6.01
N PRO A 184 -12.58 -9.26 -6.44
CA PRO A 184 -13.55 -10.33 -6.54
C PRO A 184 -13.03 -11.42 -7.48
N ALA A 185 -13.33 -12.68 -7.16
CA ALA A 185 -12.95 -13.79 -8.03
C ALA A 185 -13.51 -13.56 -9.44
N THR A 186 -12.64 -13.53 -10.44
CA THR A 186 -13.08 -13.54 -11.84
C THR A 186 -13.67 -14.90 -12.12
N ASN A 187 -14.99 -14.98 -12.30
CA ASN A 187 -15.64 -16.17 -12.86
C ASN A 187 -15.15 -16.33 -14.30
N ASN A 188 -14.00 -16.97 -14.47
CA ASN A 188 -13.59 -17.47 -15.77
C ASN A 188 -14.32 -18.80 -15.92
N PRO A 189 -15.33 -18.94 -16.83
CA PRO A 189 -15.95 -20.22 -17.06
C PRO A 189 -14.84 -21.16 -17.54
N GLN A 190 -14.63 -22.26 -16.81
CA GLN A 190 -13.76 -23.33 -17.30
C GLN A 190 -14.25 -23.74 -18.68
N PRO A 191 -13.35 -23.91 -19.66
CA PRO A 191 -13.76 -24.49 -20.93
C PRO A 191 -14.38 -25.87 -20.64
N THR A 192 -15.66 -25.99 -20.94
CA THR A 192 -16.34 -27.29 -20.95
C THR A 192 -15.59 -28.15 -21.94
N THR A 193 -14.85 -29.13 -21.45
CA THR A 193 -14.35 -30.22 -22.27
C THR A 193 -15.56 -31.08 -22.62
N ASP A 194 -16.22 -30.77 -23.72
CA ASP A 194 -17.13 -31.71 -24.35
C ASP A 194 -16.29 -32.88 -24.91
N ASN A 195 -16.53 -34.06 -24.36
CA ASN A 195 -16.12 -35.34 -24.91
C ASN A 195 -16.99 -35.73 -26.07
#